data_3a5399c7dc633fe30a4788bf4e980ab7
#
_entry.id   3a5399c7dc633fe30a4788bf4e980ab7
#
_cell.length_a   1.000
_cell.length_b   1.000
_cell.length_c   1.000
_cell.angle_alpha   90.00
_cell.angle_beta   90.00
_cell.angle_gamma   90.00
#
_symmetry.space_group_name_H-M   'P 1'
#
loop_
_entity.id
_entity.type
_entity.pdbx_description
1 polymer ?
#
loop_
_entity_poly.entity_id
_entity_poly.type
_entity_poly.pdbx_seq_one_letter_code
_entity_poly.pdbx_strand_id
1 'polypeptide(L)'
;TMSSKTQLEIGPRIMRSEMEYLIHDLNHAVNDLPDRFYCYPAFNLKSIGEFLENGSRFYRDVHEAPEYATPECLGARGVVAAEIVGEKIVQASVESETLRRAARTKVPPPKPLRAFKQLIDIEGKTRGHHENYLIRRKADLKMVIIPAITSHFMSRSIFCGAGSLRKDTKDGKPRFTLIEKGWGIESTDSSASTTKKPYVNLRDEPHAAEYTWMRLHVTGGDANIAPWAIWFTFASTSAVLRLIESGIDLSDLELESPLHAMRVFASDPSLKATARTIRGKNVTALNIQEALAERVDQNI
;
A
#
# COMPACT_ATOMS: atom_id res chain seq x y z
N THR A 1 4.17 10.92 -44.98
CA THR A 1 5.00 11.25 -43.82
C THR A 1 4.46 10.47 -42.64
N MET A 2 5.04 9.29 -42.38
CA MET A 2 4.73 8.47 -41.19
C MET A 2 5.25 9.22 -39.96
N SER A 3 4.33 9.59 -39.06
CA SER A 3 4.67 10.07 -37.73
C SER A 3 5.44 8.95 -37.01
N SER A 4 6.68 9.21 -36.64
CA SER A 4 7.46 8.35 -35.78
C SER A 4 6.71 8.26 -34.43
N LYS A 5 5.99 7.14 -34.20
CA LYS A 5 5.61 6.77 -32.84
C LYS A 5 6.91 6.62 -32.07
N THR A 6 7.18 7.56 -31.18
CA THR A 6 8.27 7.44 -30.23
C THR A 6 7.97 6.19 -29.42
N GLN A 7 8.65 5.11 -29.74
CA GLN A 7 8.60 3.90 -28.94
C GLN A 7 9.10 4.27 -27.57
N LEU A 8 8.20 4.38 -26.60
CA LEU A 8 8.53 4.63 -25.22
C LEU A 8 9.50 3.53 -24.77
N GLU A 9 10.68 3.91 -24.30
CA GLU A 9 11.58 2.99 -23.61
C GLU A 9 10.87 2.47 -22.36
N ILE A 10 10.23 1.32 -22.53
CA ILE A 10 9.42 0.67 -21.48
C ILE A 10 10.36 -0.13 -20.59
N GLY A 11 11.23 0.56 -19.85
CA GLY A 11 11.99 -0.02 -18.75
C GLY A 11 11.06 -0.31 -17.55
N PRO A 12 11.34 -1.35 -16.76
CA PRO A 12 10.59 -1.59 -15.53
C PRO A 12 10.79 -0.42 -14.55
N ARG A 13 9.69 0.01 -13.89
CA ARG A 13 9.71 1.10 -12.89
C ARG A 13 10.37 0.63 -11.59
N ILE A 14 11.15 1.49 -10.96
CA ILE A 14 11.60 1.28 -9.57
C ILE A 14 10.42 1.55 -8.64
N MET A 15 10.20 0.60 -7.73
CA MET A 15 9.14 0.65 -6.74
C MET A 15 9.54 -0.11 -5.48
N ARG A 16 8.88 0.21 -4.36
CA ARG A 16 9.07 -0.50 -3.08
C ARG A 16 7.79 -0.47 -2.25
N SER A 17 7.72 -1.35 -1.28
CA SER A 17 6.66 -1.40 -0.28
C SER A 17 7.23 -1.23 1.13
N GLU A 18 6.38 -0.72 2.03
CA GLU A 18 6.64 -0.61 3.47
C GLU A 18 5.44 -1.21 4.19
N MET A 19 5.69 -2.08 5.18
CA MET A 19 4.63 -2.74 5.94
C MET A 19 4.89 -2.67 7.44
N GLU A 20 3.99 -2.02 8.17
CA GLU A 20 3.94 -2.02 9.62
C GLU A 20 3.14 -3.24 10.12
N TYR A 21 3.77 -4.08 10.93
CA TYR A 21 3.12 -5.28 11.46
C TYR A 21 2.51 -5.04 12.82
N LEU A 22 1.35 -5.65 13.07
CA LEU A 22 0.76 -5.73 14.39
C LEU A 22 1.23 -7.02 15.07
N ILE A 23 1.82 -6.90 16.26
CA ILE A 23 2.28 -8.06 17.03
C ILE A 23 1.34 -8.33 18.20
N HIS A 24 0.86 -9.56 18.30
CA HIS A 24 0.00 -10.01 19.40
C HIS A 24 0.61 -11.20 20.14
N ASP A 25 0.37 -11.26 21.44
CA ASP A 25 0.63 -12.42 22.29
C ASP A 25 -0.60 -13.37 22.43
N LEU A 26 -1.57 -13.25 21.53
CA LEU A 26 -2.90 -13.88 21.47
C LEU A 26 -3.97 -13.26 22.39
N ASN A 27 -3.62 -12.42 23.34
CA ASN A 27 -4.59 -11.78 24.24
C ASN A 27 -4.63 -10.26 24.03
N HIS A 28 -3.50 -9.65 23.76
CA HIS A 28 -3.38 -8.19 23.61
C HIS A 28 -2.21 -7.83 22.67
N ALA A 29 -2.28 -6.64 22.10
CA ALA A 29 -1.19 -6.11 21.27
C ALA A 29 0.07 -5.90 22.10
N VAL A 30 1.22 -6.24 21.54
CA VAL A 30 2.53 -6.06 22.17
C VAL A 30 3.21 -4.87 21.51
N ASN A 31 3.30 -3.75 22.26
CA ASN A 31 3.95 -2.54 21.78
C ASN A 31 5.39 -2.40 22.28
N ASP A 32 5.73 -3.11 23.37
CA ASP A 32 7.08 -3.08 23.96
C ASP A 32 7.89 -4.30 23.47
N LEU A 33 8.45 -4.18 22.29
CA LEU A 33 9.34 -5.16 21.72
C LEU A 33 10.80 -4.78 21.98
N PRO A 34 11.63 -5.71 22.44
CA PRO A 34 13.03 -5.41 22.70
C PRO A 34 13.80 -5.15 21.42
N ASP A 35 14.87 -4.37 21.49
CA ASP A 35 15.70 -4.01 20.34
C ASP A 35 16.15 -5.20 19.49
N ARG A 36 16.50 -6.31 20.12
CA ARG A 36 16.88 -7.57 19.43
C ARG A 36 15.77 -8.20 18.60
N PHE A 37 14.48 -7.81 18.78
CA PHE A 37 13.40 -8.27 17.91
C PHE A 37 13.60 -7.80 16.48
N TYR A 38 14.17 -6.62 16.32
CA TYR A 38 14.44 -6.01 15.01
C TYR A 38 15.72 -6.53 14.36
N CYS A 39 16.46 -7.38 15.06
CA CYS A 39 17.64 -8.06 14.53
C CYS A 39 17.21 -9.42 13.97
N TYR A 40 17.39 -9.63 12.67
CA TYR A 40 17.09 -10.93 12.07
C TYR A 40 18.04 -11.99 12.64
N PRO A 41 17.53 -13.09 13.22
CA PRO A 41 18.35 -14.05 13.98
C PRO A 41 19.49 -14.72 13.18
N ALA A 42 19.35 -14.80 11.86
CA ALA A 42 20.37 -15.43 11.00
C ALA A 42 21.56 -14.51 10.69
N PHE A 43 21.43 -13.19 10.93
CA PHE A 43 22.45 -12.21 10.53
C PHE A 43 22.92 -11.46 11.75
N ASN A 44 23.44 -11.88 12.70
CA ASN A 44 24.14 -11.25 13.84
C ASN A 44 24.26 -9.68 13.76
N LEU A 45 23.15 -9.03 13.39
CA LEU A 45 23.07 -7.59 13.20
C LEU A 45 23.19 -6.89 14.55
N LYS A 46 24.07 -5.91 14.66
CA LYS A 46 24.44 -5.27 15.92
C LYS A 46 23.58 -4.04 16.25
N SER A 47 22.80 -3.50 15.33
CA SER A 47 21.98 -2.31 15.55
C SER A 47 20.59 -2.40 14.98
N ILE A 48 19.68 -1.60 15.56
CA ILE A 48 18.28 -1.49 15.15
C ILE A 48 18.17 -0.63 13.89
N GLY A 49 17.47 -1.14 12.88
CA GLY A 49 17.15 -0.37 11.69
C GLY A 49 18.29 -0.23 10.69
N GLU A 50 19.28 -1.11 10.72
CA GLU A 50 20.26 -1.25 9.64
C GLU A 50 19.65 -1.89 8.40
N PHE A 51 20.24 -1.60 7.24
CA PHE A 51 19.90 -2.30 6.01
C PHE A 51 20.34 -3.76 6.10
N LEU A 52 19.47 -4.64 5.64
CA LEU A 52 19.77 -6.06 5.50
C LEU A 52 20.59 -6.30 4.23
N GLU A 53 21.21 -7.47 4.09
CA GLU A 53 22.06 -7.82 2.94
C GLU A 53 21.35 -7.72 1.58
N ASN A 54 20.04 -7.90 1.56
CA ASN A 54 19.19 -7.75 0.37
C ASN A 54 18.79 -6.28 0.08
N GLY A 55 19.30 -5.30 0.83
CA GLY A 55 18.97 -3.89 0.71
C GLY A 55 17.63 -3.48 1.35
N SER A 56 16.89 -4.41 1.96
CA SER A 56 15.69 -4.11 2.74
C SER A 56 16.05 -3.55 4.12
N ARG A 57 15.06 -3.05 4.83
CA ARG A 57 15.21 -2.57 6.19
C ARG A 57 14.11 -3.14 7.09
N PHE A 58 14.50 -3.64 8.27
CA PHE A 58 13.55 -4.02 9.32
C PHE A 58 13.84 -3.20 10.56
N TYR A 59 12.88 -2.40 11.00
CA TYR A 59 13.10 -1.37 12.01
C TYR A 59 11.82 -1.06 12.81
N ARG A 60 11.98 -0.21 13.82
CA ARG A 60 10.89 0.36 14.61
C ARG A 60 10.47 1.68 13.98
N ASP A 61 9.22 1.77 13.55
CA ASP A 61 8.64 3.04 13.08
C ASP A 61 8.32 4.00 14.23
N VAL A 62 7.98 5.24 13.89
CA VAL A 62 7.67 6.35 14.82
C VAL A 62 6.57 5.98 15.81
N HIS A 63 5.67 5.09 15.45
CA HIS A 63 4.57 4.59 16.29
C HIS A 63 4.88 3.25 16.99
N GLU A 64 6.17 2.93 17.16
CA GLU A 64 6.65 1.71 17.81
C GLU A 64 6.26 0.41 17.06
N ALA A 65 5.71 0.50 15.87
CA ALA A 65 5.37 -0.66 15.06
C ALA A 65 6.62 -1.27 14.40
N PRO A 66 6.75 -2.61 14.38
CA PRO A 66 7.76 -3.25 13.54
C PRO A 66 7.42 -3.03 12.08
N GLU A 67 8.32 -2.38 11.35
CA GLU A 67 8.15 -2.07 9.94
C GLU A 67 9.23 -2.74 9.11
N TYR A 68 8.80 -3.42 8.05
CA TYR A 68 9.67 -3.94 7.02
C TYR A 68 9.50 -3.12 5.74
N ALA A 69 10.58 -2.48 5.31
CA ALA A 69 10.67 -1.79 4.04
C ALA A 69 11.46 -2.64 3.05
N THR A 70 10.85 -2.97 1.90
CA THR A 70 11.55 -3.71 0.83
C THR A 70 12.73 -2.91 0.28
N PRO A 71 13.70 -3.55 -0.38
CA PRO A 71 14.66 -2.81 -1.21
C PRO A 71 13.95 -2.11 -2.37
N GLU A 72 14.67 -1.25 -3.08
CA GLU A 72 14.23 -0.74 -4.38
C GLU A 72 14.16 -1.89 -5.37
N CYS A 73 12.94 -2.20 -5.81
CA CYS A 73 12.65 -3.33 -6.68
C CYS A 73 12.42 -2.86 -8.11
N LEU A 74 12.97 -3.61 -9.07
CA LEU A 74 12.73 -3.39 -10.47
C LEU A 74 11.46 -4.12 -10.91
N GLY A 75 10.32 -3.41 -10.90
CA GLY A 75 9.01 -3.95 -11.28
C GLY A 75 8.30 -4.71 -10.16
N ALA A 76 7.00 -4.97 -10.38
CA ALA A 76 6.10 -5.56 -9.39
C ALA A 76 6.51 -6.96 -8.91
N ARG A 77 7.14 -7.78 -9.78
CA ARG A 77 7.63 -9.12 -9.38
C ARG A 77 8.71 -9.03 -8.30
N GLY A 78 9.60 -8.03 -8.40
CA GLY A 78 10.61 -7.78 -7.38
C GLY A 78 10.00 -7.42 -6.04
N VAL A 79 8.95 -6.57 -6.03
CA VAL A 79 8.23 -6.21 -4.80
C VAL A 79 7.59 -7.44 -4.16
N VAL A 80 6.90 -8.29 -4.94
CA VAL A 80 6.31 -9.53 -4.42
C VAL A 80 7.35 -10.41 -3.76
N ALA A 81 8.48 -10.65 -4.42
CA ALA A 81 9.55 -11.48 -3.86
C ALA A 81 10.10 -10.87 -2.55
N ALA A 82 10.30 -9.55 -2.53
CA ALA A 82 10.82 -8.83 -1.37
C ALA A 82 9.82 -8.81 -0.20
N GLU A 83 8.52 -8.67 -0.45
CA GLU A 83 7.49 -8.77 0.59
C GLU A 83 7.43 -10.17 1.20
N ILE A 84 7.48 -11.23 0.38
CA ILE A 84 7.52 -12.63 0.87
C ILE A 84 8.76 -12.87 1.75
N VAL A 85 9.92 -12.31 1.36
CA VAL A 85 11.13 -12.36 2.19
C VAL A 85 10.91 -11.61 3.51
N GLY A 86 10.30 -10.42 3.46
CA GLY A 86 9.97 -9.64 4.66
C GLY A 86 9.07 -10.40 5.64
N GLU A 87 8.03 -11.06 5.14
CA GLU A 87 7.16 -11.91 5.97
C GLU A 87 7.94 -13.02 6.68
N LYS A 88 8.88 -13.68 5.99
CA LYS A 88 9.75 -14.70 6.60
C LYS A 88 10.67 -14.11 7.66
N ILE A 89 11.22 -12.92 7.44
CA ILE A 89 12.08 -12.23 8.41
C ILE A 89 11.28 -11.89 9.68
N VAL A 90 10.09 -11.32 9.51
CA VAL A 90 9.20 -10.99 10.65
C VAL A 90 8.78 -12.25 11.38
N GLN A 91 8.40 -13.31 10.67
CA GLN A 91 8.04 -14.59 11.26
C GLN A 91 9.18 -15.20 12.10
N ALA A 92 10.41 -15.24 11.57
CA ALA A 92 11.56 -15.73 12.31
C ALA A 92 11.87 -14.88 13.56
N SER A 93 11.67 -13.55 13.49
CA SER A 93 11.83 -12.65 14.63
C SER A 93 10.80 -12.93 15.72
N VAL A 94 9.54 -13.16 15.34
CA VAL A 94 8.43 -13.53 16.25
C VAL A 94 8.70 -14.87 16.92
N GLU A 95 9.15 -15.88 16.19
CA GLU A 95 9.49 -17.21 16.72
C GLU A 95 10.65 -17.13 17.70
N SER A 96 11.72 -16.44 17.34
CA SER A 96 12.89 -16.24 18.20
C SER A 96 12.53 -15.55 19.52
N GLU A 97 11.73 -14.49 19.49
CA GLU A 97 11.29 -13.79 20.70
C GLU A 97 10.33 -14.65 21.54
N THR A 98 9.46 -15.44 20.91
CA THR A 98 8.57 -16.39 21.60
C THR A 98 9.38 -17.44 22.37
N LEU A 99 10.36 -18.06 21.73
CA LEU A 99 11.26 -19.06 22.36
C LEU A 99 12.05 -18.45 23.52
N ARG A 100 12.55 -17.23 23.35
CA ARG A 100 13.29 -16.51 24.40
C ARG A 100 12.39 -16.18 25.61
N ARG A 101 11.14 -15.79 25.40
CA ARG A 101 10.17 -15.57 26.48
C ARG A 101 9.86 -16.88 27.20
N ALA A 102 9.66 -17.96 26.47
CA ALA A 102 9.41 -19.28 27.03
C ALA A 102 10.58 -19.76 27.93
N ALA A 103 11.83 -19.52 27.53
CA ALA A 103 13.02 -19.89 28.32
C ALA A 103 13.15 -19.10 29.64
N ARG A 104 12.49 -17.96 29.80
CA ARG A 104 12.55 -17.13 31.02
C ARG A 104 11.40 -17.34 32.01
N THR A 105 10.31 -17.96 31.55
CA THR A 105 9.13 -18.23 32.38
C THR A 105 9.17 -19.62 32.94
N LYS A 106 8.95 -19.76 34.25
CA LYS A 106 8.98 -21.06 34.90
C LYS A 106 7.67 -21.86 34.72
N VAL A 107 6.51 -21.23 34.55
CA VAL A 107 5.19 -21.90 34.31
C VAL A 107 4.10 -20.85 34.12
N PRO A 108 3.07 -21.07 33.26
CA PRO A 108 3.09 -21.86 32.03
C PRO A 108 3.88 -21.17 30.93
N PRO A 109 4.23 -21.85 29.82
CA PRO A 109 4.92 -21.16 28.73
C PRO A 109 4.05 -20.02 28.19
N PRO A 110 4.65 -18.87 27.87
CA PRO A 110 3.88 -17.77 27.29
C PRO A 110 3.27 -18.19 25.97
N LYS A 111 2.06 -17.70 25.68
CA LYS A 111 1.46 -17.92 24.38
C LYS A 111 2.38 -17.37 23.27
N PRO A 112 2.43 -18.03 22.11
CA PRO A 112 3.29 -17.60 21.03
C PRO A 112 2.88 -16.20 20.54
N LEU A 113 3.88 -15.38 20.24
CA LEU A 113 3.65 -14.13 19.54
C LEU A 113 3.21 -14.43 18.09
N ARG A 114 2.40 -13.54 17.52
CA ARG A 114 1.99 -13.60 16.11
C ARG A 114 2.08 -12.23 15.48
N ALA A 115 2.51 -12.19 14.23
CA ALA A 115 2.53 -10.99 13.41
C ALA A 115 1.34 -11.01 12.44
N PHE A 116 0.71 -9.86 12.26
CA PHE A 116 -0.43 -9.68 11.37
C PHE A 116 -0.19 -8.48 10.46
N LYS A 117 -0.56 -8.62 9.19
CA LYS A 117 -0.71 -7.53 8.23
C LYS A 117 -2.10 -6.87 8.41
N GLN A 118 -2.45 -6.49 9.61
CA GLN A 118 -3.71 -5.85 9.94
C GLN A 118 -3.50 -4.34 10.02
N LEU A 119 -4.28 -3.58 9.28
CA LEU A 119 -4.11 -2.13 9.15
C LEU A 119 -4.98 -1.32 10.11
N ILE A 120 -5.97 -1.93 10.73
CA ILE A 120 -6.80 -1.31 11.78
C ILE A 120 -6.89 -2.27 12.95
N ASP A 121 -6.43 -1.83 14.13
CA ASP A 121 -6.56 -2.63 15.34
C ASP A 121 -7.96 -2.49 15.99
N ILE A 122 -8.19 -3.23 17.07
CA ILE A 122 -9.47 -3.23 17.79
C ILE A 122 -9.80 -1.87 18.44
N GLU A 123 -8.80 -0.99 18.61
CA GLU A 123 -8.95 0.37 19.14
C GLU A 123 -9.17 1.39 18.01
N GLY A 124 -9.14 0.96 16.74
CA GLY A 124 -9.26 1.82 15.57
C GLY A 124 -7.99 2.57 15.21
N LYS A 125 -6.82 2.21 15.79
CA LYS A 125 -5.53 2.74 15.36
C LYS A 125 -5.13 2.13 14.04
N THR A 126 -4.62 2.96 13.13
CA THR A 126 -4.20 2.54 11.81
C THR A 126 -2.72 2.19 11.78
N ARG A 127 -2.38 1.19 10.95
CA ARG A 127 -1.01 0.80 10.58
C ARG A 127 -0.74 1.16 9.14
N GLY A 128 0.54 1.26 8.78
CA GLY A 128 0.98 1.57 7.43
C GLY A 128 1.15 0.32 6.57
N HIS A 129 0.56 0.36 5.39
CA HIS A 129 1.08 -0.32 4.21
C HIS A 129 1.24 0.76 3.14
N HIS A 130 2.47 0.97 2.70
CA HIS A 130 2.81 2.05 1.79
C HIS A 130 3.38 1.50 0.49
N GLU A 131 3.01 2.13 -0.60
CA GLU A 131 3.54 1.85 -1.93
C GLU A 131 4.35 3.06 -2.38
N ASN A 132 5.52 2.83 -2.93
CA ASN A 132 6.40 3.88 -3.43
C ASN A 132 6.73 3.60 -4.90
N TYR A 133 6.57 4.62 -5.73
CA TYR A 133 6.84 4.56 -7.15
C TYR A 133 7.77 5.72 -7.55
N LEU A 134 8.89 5.39 -8.18
CA LEU A 134 9.76 6.40 -8.78
C LEU A 134 9.16 6.83 -10.11
N ILE A 135 8.85 8.13 -10.25
CA ILE A 135 8.24 8.71 -11.45
C ILE A 135 9.09 9.87 -11.98
N ARG A 136 9.03 10.12 -13.28
CA ARG A 136 9.76 11.24 -13.89
C ARG A 136 9.10 12.56 -13.53
N ARG A 137 9.94 13.57 -13.19
CA ARG A 137 9.49 14.94 -12.89
C ARG A 137 9.18 15.72 -14.18
N LYS A 138 8.20 15.23 -14.96
CA LYS A 138 7.71 15.87 -16.18
C LYS A 138 6.41 16.63 -15.99
N ALA A 139 5.67 16.32 -14.92
CA ALA A 139 4.39 16.94 -14.61
C ALA A 139 4.31 17.22 -13.10
N ASP A 140 3.50 18.19 -12.71
CA ASP A 140 3.26 18.51 -11.30
C ASP A 140 2.54 17.35 -10.61
N LEU A 141 3.08 16.93 -9.45
CA LEU A 141 2.54 15.79 -8.69
C LEU A 141 1.10 16.07 -8.26
N LYS A 142 0.85 17.25 -7.67
CA LYS A 142 -0.44 17.59 -7.08
C LYS A 142 -1.47 18.00 -8.12
N MET A 143 -1.06 18.77 -9.12
CA MET A 143 -1.98 19.37 -10.08
C MET A 143 -2.31 18.49 -11.28
N VAL A 144 -1.44 17.51 -11.59
CA VAL A 144 -1.58 16.66 -12.78
C VAL A 144 -1.64 15.18 -12.44
N ILE A 145 -0.64 14.67 -11.73
CA ILE A 145 -0.49 13.22 -11.52
C ILE A 145 -1.57 12.70 -10.56
N ILE A 146 -1.76 13.34 -9.42
CA ILE A 146 -2.74 12.88 -8.42
C ILE A 146 -4.18 12.92 -8.97
N PRO A 147 -4.68 14.01 -9.57
CA PRO A 147 -6.02 13.99 -10.18
C PRO A 147 -6.18 12.85 -11.19
N ALA A 148 -5.21 12.66 -12.08
CA ALA A 148 -5.29 11.63 -13.13
C ALA A 148 -5.28 10.19 -12.58
N ILE A 149 -4.56 9.90 -11.48
CA ILE A 149 -4.46 8.54 -10.93
C ILE A 149 -5.50 8.24 -9.84
N THR A 150 -6.14 9.26 -9.27
CA THR A 150 -7.05 9.09 -8.12
C THR A 150 -8.18 8.11 -8.40
N SER A 151 -8.78 8.14 -9.59
CA SER A 151 -9.87 7.22 -9.93
C SER A 151 -9.42 5.75 -9.97
N HIS A 152 -8.18 5.49 -10.41
CA HIS A 152 -7.57 4.16 -10.26
C HIS A 152 -7.49 3.75 -8.79
N PHE A 153 -6.96 4.59 -7.93
CA PHE A 153 -6.82 4.30 -6.50
C PHE A 153 -8.17 4.05 -5.81
N MET A 154 -9.20 4.83 -6.14
CA MET A 154 -10.51 4.69 -5.50
C MET A 154 -11.28 3.45 -5.97
N SER A 155 -10.99 2.92 -7.15
CA SER A 155 -11.69 1.78 -7.74
C SER A 155 -10.92 0.45 -7.70
N ARG A 156 -9.59 0.45 -7.51
CA ARG A 156 -8.75 -0.77 -7.53
C ARG A 156 -9.00 -1.74 -6.37
N SER A 157 -9.75 -1.32 -5.34
CA SER A 157 -10.15 -2.19 -4.22
C SER A 157 -10.87 -3.47 -4.64
N ILE A 158 -11.44 -3.51 -5.84
CA ILE A 158 -12.10 -4.70 -6.40
C ILE A 158 -11.14 -5.89 -6.63
N PHE A 159 -9.84 -5.65 -6.68
CA PHE A 159 -8.83 -6.69 -6.87
C PHE A 159 -7.66 -6.61 -5.87
N CYS A 160 -7.49 -5.50 -5.15
CA CYS A 160 -6.42 -5.33 -4.17
C CYS A 160 -6.90 -4.91 -2.77
N GLY A 161 -8.20 -4.94 -2.51
CA GLY A 161 -8.74 -4.76 -1.16
C GLY A 161 -8.49 -5.99 -0.29
N ALA A 162 -8.08 -5.76 0.97
CA ALA A 162 -7.82 -6.85 1.92
C ALA A 162 -9.12 -7.44 2.51
N GLY A 163 -10.23 -6.73 2.37
CA GLY A 163 -11.50 -7.09 2.99
C GLY A 163 -11.52 -6.81 4.49
N SER A 164 -12.68 -6.45 5.00
CA SER A 164 -12.86 -6.21 6.43
C SER A 164 -14.33 -6.40 6.84
N LEU A 165 -14.56 -6.53 8.15
CA LEU A 165 -15.88 -6.43 8.73
C LEU A 165 -16.03 -5.10 9.47
N ARG A 166 -17.01 -4.32 9.07
CA ARG A 166 -17.30 -3.02 9.66
C ARG A 166 -18.72 -2.98 10.23
N LYS A 167 -18.89 -2.36 11.41
CA LYS A 167 -20.23 -2.06 11.91
C LYS A 167 -20.89 -0.99 11.04
N ASP A 168 -22.06 -1.29 10.51
CA ASP A 168 -22.92 -0.31 9.86
C ASP A 168 -23.41 0.72 10.90
N THR A 169 -23.31 2.01 10.56
CA THR A 169 -23.72 3.10 11.44
C THR A 169 -25.22 3.20 11.62
N LYS A 170 -26.01 2.58 10.73
CA LYS A 170 -27.49 2.64 10.75
C LYS A 170 -28.11 1.61 11.69
N ASP A 171 -27.59 0.40 11.70
CA ASP A 171 -28.19 -0.72 12.46
C ASP A 171 -27.20 -1.43 13.39
N GLY A 172 -25.93 -0.98 13.42
CA GLY A 172 -24.89 -1.56 14.24
C GLY A 172 -24.42 -2.96 13.84
N LYS A 173 -24.96 -3.52 12.75
CA LYS A 173 -24.63 -4.88 12.31
C LYS A 173 -23.28 -4.91 11.56
N PRO A 174 -22.51 -6.00 11.68
CA PRO A 174 -21.30 -6.16 10.89
C PRO A 174 -21.66 -6.37 9.41
N ARG A 175 -21.00 -5.61 8.53
CA ARG A 175 -21.08 -5.77 7.09
C ARG A 175 -19.69 -5.96 6.51
N PHE A 176 -19.60 -6.84 5.53
CA PHE A 176 -18.36 -7.00 4.77
C PHE A 176 -18.12 -5.78 3.89
N THR A 177 -16.86 -5.38 3.79
CA THR A 177 -16.37 -4.34 2.89
C THR A 177 -15.10 -4.81 2.20
N LEU A 178 -14.87 -4.38 0.96
CA LEU A 178 -13.69 -4.77 0.18
C LEU A 178 -12.39 -4.15 0.71
N ILE A 179 -12.48 -3.05 1.47
CA ILE A 179 -11.30 -2.35 2.00
C ILE A 179 -11.26 -2.40 3.52
N GLU A 180 -10.04 -2.34 4.05
CA GLU A 180 -9.78 -2.16 5.48
C GLU A 180 -9.39 -0.71 5.78
N LYS A 181 -8.23 -0.26 5.33
CA LYS A 181 -7.63 1.05 5.67
C LYS A 181 -8.40 2.24 5.10
N GLY A 182 -8.99 2.10 3.92
CA GLY A 182 -9.66 3.19 3.21
C GLY A 182 -10.76 3.92 4.00
N TRP A 183 -11.34 3.25 5.00
CA TRP A 183 -12.32 3.89 5.90
C TRP A 183 -11.72 4.93 6.83
N GLY A 184 -10.44 4.80 7.18
CA GLY A 184 -9.69 5.75 7.99
C GLY A 184 -9.05 6.89 7.20
N ILE A 185 -9.12 6.88 5.86
CA ILE A 185 -8.55 7.92 5.01
C ILE A 185 -9.44 9.18 5.04
N GLU A 186 -8.83 10.35 5.27
CA GLU A 186 -9.52 11.63 5.47
C GLU A 186 -9.32 12.61 4.30
N SER A 187 -8.27 12.44 3.51
CA SER A 187 -8.00 13.26 2.31
C SER A 187 -7.43 12.43 1.17
N THR A 188 -7.58 12.89 -0.07
CA THR A 188 -6.95 12.26 -1.24
C THR A 188 -5.44 12.43 -1.22
N ASP A 189 -4.97 13.60 -0.78
CA ASP A 189 -3.56 13.94 -0.70
C ASP A 189 -3.27 14.93 0.43
N SER A 190 -2.09 14.87 1.00
CA SER A 190 -1.57 15.83 1.97
C SER A 190 -0.10 15.56 2.28
N SER A 191 0.66 16.60 2.62
CA SER A 191 1.99 16.46 3.24
C SER A 191 1.93 16.18 4.75
N ALA A 192 0.77 16.39 5.39
CA ALA A 192 0.54 16.18 6.82
C ALA A 192 0.02 14.74 7.07
N SER A 193 0.87 13.74 6.84
CA SER A 193 0.50 12.31 6.85
C SER A 193 -0.07 11.82 8.18
N THR A 194 0.47 12.29 9.29
CA THR A 194 0.05 11.85 10.64
C THR A 194 -1.27 12.43 11.11
N THR A 195 -1.63 13.64 10.64
CA THR A 195 -2.82 14.38 11.12
C THR A 195 -3.99 14.36 10.15
N LYS A 196 -3.75 14.20 8.84
CA LYS A 196 -4.78 14.22 7.79
C LYS A 196 -4.98 12.88 7.08
N LYS A 197 -4.27 11.83 7.49
CA LYS A 197 -4.39 10.46 6.94
C LYS A 197 -4.70 10.44 5.44
N PRO A 198 -3.82 10.98 4.58
CA PRO A 198 -4.07 11.07 3.15
C PRO A 198 -3.98 9.71 2.48
N TYR A 199 -4.61 9.56 1.31
CA TYR A 199 -4.38 8.41 0.44
C TYR A 199 -3.00 8.48 -0.24
N VAL A 200 -2.58 9.69 -0.65
CA VAL A 200 -1.25 9.99 -1.20
C VAL A 200 -0.54 11.01 -0.32
N ASN A 201 0.66 10.67 0.12
CA ASN A 201 1.53 11.60 0.85
C ASN A 201 2.34 12.44 -0.14
N LEU A 202 2.26 13.76 0.00
CA LEU A 202 2.93 14.71 -0.89
C LEU A 202 4.41 14.93 -0.57
N ARG A 203 5.01 14.20 0.37
CA ARG A 203 6.45 14.26 0.60
C ARG A 203 7.22 13.73 -0.59
N ASP A 204 7.92 14.62 -1.24
CA ASP A 204 8.74 14.33 -2.41
C ASP A 204 10.18 14.04 -1.96
N GLU A 205 10.45 12.80 -1.63
CA GLU A 205 11.74 12.30 -1.18
C GLU A 205 12.13 11.10 -2.06
N PRO A 206 12.62 11.32 -3.30
CA PRO A 206 12.77 10.25 -4.29
C PRO A 206 13.95 9.31 -4.02
N HIS A 207 14.89 9.68 -3.12
CA HIS A 207 16.18 8.98 -2.92
C HIS A 207 16.96 8.77 -4.22
N ALA A 208 16.78 9.68 -5.17
CA ALA A 208 17.38 9.73 -6.50
C ALA A 208 17.64 11.19 -6.89
N ALA A 209 18.13 11.45 -8.11
CA ALA A 209 18.36 12.81 -8.60
C ALA A 209 17.04 13.61 -8.61
N GLU A 210 16.87 14.53 -7.65
CA GLU A 210 15.62 15.28 -7.39
C GLU A 210 15.15 16.14 -8.56
N TYR A 211 16.07 16.61 -9.42
CA TYR A 211 15.73 17.37 -10.62
C TYR A 211 15.13 16.50 -11.74
N THR A 212 15.31 15.17 -11.68
CA THR A 212 14.82 14.21 -12.70
C THR A 212 13.65 13.40 -12.22
N TRP A 213 13.64 13.05 -10.93
CA TRP A 213 12.74 12.08 -10.34
C TRP A 213 11.94 12.68 -9.19
N MET A 214 10.75 12.11 -8.96
CA MET A 214 9.95 12.34 -7.79
C MET A 214 9.39 11.01 -7.27
N ARG A 215 8.99 10.98 -6.02
CA ARG A 215 8.35 9.83 -5.39
C ARG A 215 6.84 10.01 -5.34
N LEU A 216 6.09 9.09 -5.93
CA LEU A 216 4.69 8.92 -5.59
C LEU A 216 4.60 7.99 -4.38
N HIS A 217 4.16 8.53 -3.25
CA HIS A 217 4.06 7.82 -1.98
C HIS A 217 2.58 7.59 -1.64
N VAL A 218 2.10 6.36 -1.86
CA VAL A 218 0.72 5.95 -1.61
C VAL A 218 0.63 5.34 -0.22
N THR A 219 -0.20 5.93 0.62
CA THR A 219 -0.36 5.54 2.04
C THR A 219 -1.74 4.97 2.35
N GLY A 220 -2.67 5.03 1.40
CA GLY A 220 -4.06 4.62 1.57
C GLY A 220 -4.40 3.20 1.09
N GLY A 221 -3.42 2.46 0.57
CA GLY A 221 -3.61 1.08 0.10
C GLY A 221 -3.77 0.08 1.23
N ASP A 222 -4.47 -1.03 0.95
CA ASP A 222 -4.58 -2.15 1.86
C ASP A 222 -3.38 -3.10 1.76
N ALA A 223 -3.09 -3.84 2.83
CA ALA A 223 -2.02 -4.84 2.87
C ALA A 223 -2.54 -6.19 2.36
N ASN A 224 -1.99 -6.65 1.26
CA ASN A 224 -2.35 -7.93 0.66
C ASN A 224 -1.47 -9.08 1.19
N ILE A 225 -2.05 -10.28 1.29
CA ILE A 225 -1.34 -11.54 1.64
C ILE A 225 -1.07 -12.36 0.37
N ALA A 226 -2.01 -12.37 -0.57
CA ALA A 226 -1.89 -13.15 -1.80
C ALA A 226 -0.85 -12.53 -2.76
N PRO A 227 0.18 -13.29 -3.20
CA PRO A 227 1.22 -12.76 -4.08
C PRO A 227 0.71 -12.15 -5.38
N TRP A 228 -0.37 -12.71 -5.95
CA TRP A 228 -1.00 -12.16 -7.14
C TRP A 228 -1.65 -10.79 -6.89
N ALA A 229 -2.27 -10.57 -5.71
CA ALA A 229 -2.87 -9.30 -5.36
C ALA A 229 -1.80 -8.23 -5.13
N ILE A 230 -0.70 -8.56 -4.45
CA ILE A 230 0.48 -7.70 -4.32
C ILE A 230 1.00 -7.32 -5.72
N TRP A 231 1.22 -8.32 -6.58
CA TRP A 231 1.70 -8.08 -7.94
C TRP A 231 0.76 -7.16 -8.72
N PHE A 232 -0.54 -7.42 -8.66
CA PHE A 232 -1.53 -6.67 -9.43
C PHE A 232 -1.67 -5.24 -8.95
N THR A 233 -1.56 -5.00 -7.62
CA THR A 233 -1.52 -3.66 -7.04
C THR A 233 -0.40 -2.82 -7.66
N PHE A 234 0.82 -3.33 -7.64
CA PHE A 234 1.99 -2.61 -8.16
C PHE A 234 2.03 -2.54 -9.69
N ALA A 235 1.64 -3.61 -10.37
CA ALA A 235 1.67 -3.66 -11.83
C ALA A 235 0.62 -2.72 -12.45
N SER A 236 -0.64 -2.74 -11.96
CA SER A 236 -1.71 -1.88 -12.48
C SER A 236 -1.42 -0.40 -12.22
N THR A 237 -0.97 -0.05 -11.02
CA THR A 237 -0.58 1.32 -10.70
C THR A 237 0.59 1.80 -11.60
N SER A 238 1.59 0.95 -11.82
CA SER A 238 2.70 1.28 -12.73
C SER A 238 2.23 1.48 -14.17
N ALA A 239 1.26 0.69 -14.64
CA ALA A 239 0.70 0.83 -15.97
C ALA A 239 -0.09 2.14 -16.14
N VAL A 240 -0.92 2.51 -15.16
CA VAL A 240 -1.64 3.79 -15.16
C VAL A 240 -0.67 4.97 -15.11
N LEU A 241 0.39 4.90 -14.30
CA LEU A 241 1.43 5.92 -14.27
C LEU A 241 2.10 6.10 -15.64
N ARG A 242 2.27 5.03 -16.42
CA ARG A 242 2.81 5.14 -17.79
C ARG A 242 1.87 5.87 -18.73
N LEU A 243 0.56 5.62 -18.65
CA LEU A 243 -0.42 6.40 -19.41
C LEU A 243 -0.27 7.90 -19.12
N ILE A 244 -0.19 8.27 -17.85
CA ILE A 244 -0.05 9.67 -17.40
C ILE A 244 1.27 10.27 -17.91
N GLU A 245 2.38 9.56 -17.73
CA GLU A 245 3.72 10.00 -18.20
C GLU A 245 3.79 10.11 -19.74
N SER A 246 2.93 9.40 -20.45
CA SER A 246 2.79 9.48 -21.91
C SER A 246 1.82 10.58 -22.36
N GLY A 247 1.22 11.32 -21.42
CA GLY A 247 0.29 12.40 -21.72
C GLY A 247 -1.11 11.94 -22.15
N ILE A 248 -1.49 10.69 -21.86
CA ILE A 248 -2.84 10.19 -22.14
C ILE A 248 -3.83 10.85 -21.18
N ASP A 249 -4.86 11.46 -21.72
CA ASP A 249 -5.94 12.10 -20.95
C ASP A 249 -6.81 11.06 -20.25
N LEU A 250 -6.93 11.15 -18.94
CA LEU A 250 -7.76 10.31 -18.08
C LEU A 250 -8.90 11.11 -17.40
N SER A 251 -9.09 12.37 -17.76
CA SER A 251 -10.04 13.30 -17.10
C SER A 251 -11.50 12.86 -17.20
N ASP A 252 -11.87 12.05 -18.19
CA ASP A 252 -13.22 11.49 -18.33
C ASP A 252 -13.56 10.44 -17.26
N LEU A 253 -12.54 9.89 -16.58
CA LEU A 253 -12.69 8.94 -15.47
C LEU A 253 -12.61 9.64 -14.10
N GLU A 254 -12.30 10.93 -14.05
CA GLU A 254 -12.14 11.66 -12.80
C GLU A 254 -13.46 11.69 -12.00
N LEU A 255 -13.37 11.30 -10.73
CA LEU A 255 -14.52 11.20 -9.83
C LEU A 255 -14.85 12.54 -9.17
N GLU A 256 -16.14 12.90 -9.11
CA GLU A 256 -16.62 14.11 -8.46
C GLU A 256 -16.31 14.14 -6.95
N SER A 257 -16.41 13.00 -6.30
CA SER A 257 -16.12 12.81 -4.87
C SER A 257 -15.33 11.53 -4.62
N PRO A 258 -13.98 11.56 -4.78
CA PRO A 258 -13.16 10.34 -4.80
C PRO A 258 -13.28 9.46 -3.56
N LEU A 259 -13.13 10.01 -2.36
CA LEU A 259 -13.21 9.22 -1.11
C LEU A 259 -14.60 8.65 -0.86
N HIS A 260 -15.66 9.39 -1.26
CA HIS A 260 -17.02 8.89 -1.20
C HIS A 260 -17.19 7.71 -2.17
N ALA A 261 -16.72 7.86 -3.41
CA ALA A 261 -16.76 6.81 -4.42
C ALA A 261 -16.03 5.54 -3.96
N MET A 262 -14.84 5.66 -3.38
CA MET A 262 -14.09 4.53 -2.81
C MET A 262 -14.94 3.75 -1.79
N ARG A 263 -15.60 4.47 -0.87
CA ARG A 263 -16.45 3.84 0.16
C ARG A 263 -17.70 3.21 -0.43
N VAL A 264 -18.30 3.82 -1.43
CA VAL A 264 -19.46 3.27 -2.17
C VAL A 264 -19.06 1.96 -2.87
N PHE A 265 -17.97 1.96 -3.62
CA PHE A 265 -17.47 0.77 -4.31
C PHE A 265 -17.08 -0.34 -3.33
N ALA A 266 -16.40 0.02 -2.26
CA ALA A 266 -15.97 -0.95 -1.25
C ALA A 266 -17.13 -1.58 -0.46
N SER A 267 -18.27 -0.92 -0.36
CA SER A 267 -19.45 -1.41 0.35
C SER A 267 -20.29 -2.40 -0.47
N ASP A 268 -20.00 -2.56 -1.75
CA ASP A 268 -20.74 -3.43 -2.65
C ASP A 268 -19.88 -4.52 -3.29
N PRO A 269 -19.80 -5.72 -2.68
CA PRO A 269 -19.06 -6.86 -3.26
C PRO A 269 -19.65 -7.37 -4.59
N SER A 270 -20.85 -6.94 -4.98
CA SER A 270 -21.44 -7.27 -6.30
C SER A 270 -20.86 -6.43 -7.44
N LEU A 271 -20.06 -5.39 -7.13
CA LEU A 271 -19.39 -4.48 -8.07
C LEU A 271 -20.35 -3.65 -8.95
N LYS A 272 -21.60 -3.49 -8.52
CA LYS A 272 -22.66 -2.77 -9.26
C LYS A 272 -22.87 -1.34 -8.77
N ALA A 273 -22.37 -1.00 -7.57
CA ALA A 273 -22.47 0.33 -7.03
C ALA A 273 -21.79 1.36 -7.94
N THR A 274 -22.42 2.51 -8.11
CA THR A 274 -21.94 3.56 -9.00
C THR A 274 -21.58 4.82 -8.24
N ALA A 275 -20.59 5.55 -8.79
CA ALA A 275 -20.25 6.91 -8.38
C ALA A 275 -20.25 7.83 -9.61
N ARG A 276 -20.33 9.14 -9.39
CA ARG A 276 -20.39 10.13 -10.44
C ARG A 276 -19.02 10.67 -10.81
N THR A 277 -18.74 10.78 -12.10
CA THR A 277 -17.56 11.49 -12.62
C THR A 277 -17.82 12.99 -12.69
N ILE A 278 -16.76 13.80 -12.74
CA ILE A 278 -16.86 15.26 -12.94
C ILE A 278 -17.61 15.64 -14.23
N ARG A 279 -17.65 14.74 -15.23
CA ARG A 279 -18.44 14.90 -16.47
C ARG A 279 -19.88 14.43 -16.32
N GLY A 280 -20.33 14.08 -15.11
CA GLY A 280 -21.72 13.72 -14.81
C GLY A 280 -22.12 12.28 -15.17
N LYS A 281 -21.19 11.42 -15.62
CA LYS A 281 -21.45 10.00 -15.93
C LYS A 281 -21.42 9.17 -14.65
N ASN A 282 -22.37 8.25 -14.47
CA ASN A 282 -22.30 7.23 -13.44
C ASN A 282 -21.45 6.06 -13.90
N VAL A 283 -20.48 5.66 -13.09
CA VAL A 283 -19.52 4.58 -13.37
C VAL A 283 -19.39 3.65 -12.17
N THR A 284 -19.20 2.36 -12.42
CA THR A 284 -18.80 1.39 -11.39
C THR A 284 -17.28 1.38 -11.24
N ALA A 285 -16.78 0.77 -10.15
CA ALA A 285 -15.33 0.52 -10.01
C ALA A 285 -14.79 -0.32 -11.18
N LEU A 286 -15.57 -1.31 -11.63
CA LEU A 286 -15.19 -2.17 -12.75
C LEU A 286 -15.06 -1.36 -14.06
N ASN A 287 -16.05 -0.49 -14.37
CA ASN A 287 -15.98 0.36 -15.58
C ASN A 287 -14.72 1.24 -15.61
N ILE A 288 -14.29 1.78 -14.45
CA ILE A 288 -13.06 2.58 -14.39
C ILE A 288 -11.84 1.70 -14.70
N GLN A 289 -11.73 0.52 -14.06
CA GLN A 289 -10.58 -0.35 -14.26
C GLN A 289 -10.51 -0.95 -15.66
N GLU A 290 -11.65 -1.32 -16.26
CA GLU A 290 -11.73 -1.78 -17.65
C GLU A 290 -11.28 -0.67 -18.62
N ALA A 291 -11.78 0.56 -18.46
CA ALA A 291 -11.39 1.69 -19.31
C ALA A 291 -9.89 2.03 -19.18
N LEU A 292 -9.30 1.87 -18.01
CA LEU A 292 -7.86 2.03 -17.82
C LEU A 292 -7.07 0.89 -18.49
N ALA A 293 -7.53 -0.36 -18.35
CA ALA A 293 -6.90 -1.52 -18.99
C ALA A 293 -6.92 -1.43 -20.52
N GLU A 294 -8.05 -1.03 -21.10
CA GLU A 294 -8.18 -0.79 -22.54
C GLU A 294 -7.19 0.26 -23.04
N ARG A 295 -7.02 1.37 -22.29
CA ARG A 295 -6.04 2.41 -22.63
C ARG A 295 -4.60 1.93 -22.51
N VAL A 296 -4.30 1.08 -21.54
CA VAL A 296 -2.98 0.43 -21.41
C VAL A 296 -2.72 -0.44 -22.64
N ASP A 297 -3.65 -1.29 -23.02
CA ASP A 297 -3.52 -2.18 -24.21
C ASP A 297 -3.33 -1.41 -25.53
N GLN A 298 -4.00 -0.26 -25.65
CA GLN A 298 -3.93 0.58 -26.86
C GLN A 298 -2.66 1.44 -26.96
N ASN A 299 -1.99 1.76 -25.83
CA ASN A 299 -0.92 2.78 -25.81
C ASN A 299 0.42 2.28 -25.27
N ILE A 300 0.48 1.09 -24.71
CA ILE A 300 1.69 0.51 -24.12
C ILE A 300 1.99 -0.86 -24.76
#